data_c7da1682525085fdc6185c7de2ca039f
#
_entry.id   c7da1682525085fdc6185c7de2ca039f
#
_cell.length_a   1.000
_cell.length_b   1.000
_cell.length_c   1.000
_cell.angle_alpha   90.00
_cell.angle_beta   90.00
_cell.angle_gamma   90.00
#
_symmetry.space_group_name_H-M   'P 1'
#
loop_
_entity.id
_entity.type
_entity.pdbx_description
1 polymer ?
#
loop_
_entity_poly.entity_id
_entity_poly.type
_entity_poly.pdbx_seq_one_letter_code
_entity_poly.pdbx_strand_id
1 'polypeptide(L)'
;MLHNTQSTKLDMKVAVIIVSYNFERWIDRCLGSLRASSVQADVIVVDNCSIDNTTSIIEHDYPEVTLIKNKKNLGFGQANNIGMGVAQERGCDAVLLLNEDAWIDEDVIGTLCDLSRRFPQYGILSPVHLTGDRQYLDQGFAAYAKLNKETSLQDYLAIKANTEIVELPFVNAAFWFIPIEALNKVGGFSPMFFMYGEDKDWVNRLRYHGYALGYCPFIFGCHDRAMRPVTHDAFMRSERVYFQSEYLNPNYSLLSAFSYGVLAIIKKSAKCLVLLKWQMSKDYLLYFFRLLGQSSSIIIERRRTKKH
;
A
#
# COMPACT_ATOMS: atom_id res chain seq x y z
N MET A 1 -33.11 -22.57 -29.48
CA MET A 1 -31.96 -21.77 -29.95
C MET A 1 -31.40 -21.05 -28.73
N LEU A 2 -30.38 -21.64 -28.13
CA LEU A 2 -29.66 -21.03 -26.99
C LEU A 2 -28.63 -20.07 -27.59
N HIS A 3 -28.85 -18.78 -27.43
CA HIS A 3 -27.84 -17.76 -27.75
C HIS A 3 -26.67 -17.90 -26.80
N ASN A 4 -25.60 -18.48 -27.33
CA ASN A 4 -24.29 -18.53 -26.73
C ASN A 4 -23.67 -17.11 -26.86
N THR A 5 -23.98 -16.21 -25.94
CA THR A 5 -23.25 -14.95 -25.79
C THR A 5 -21.90 -15.28 -25.16
N GLN A 6 -20.93 -15.69 -25.98
CA GLN A 6 -19.52 -15.56 -25.65
C GLN A 6 -19.25 -14.06 -25.49
N SER A 7 -19.33 -13.57 -24.26
CA SER A 7 -18.71 -12.34 -23.84
C SER A 7 -17.21 -12.49 -24.17
N THR A 8 -16.73 -11.77 -25.17
CA THR A 8 -15.29 -11.60 -25.41
C THR A 8 -14.72 -10.95 -24.15
N LYS A 9 -14.18 -11.80 -23.27
CA LYS A 9 -13.43 -11.38 -22.09
C LYS A 9 -12.18 -10.68 -22.63
N LEU A 10 -12.25 -9.35 -22.81
CA LEU A 10 -11.04 -8.56 -23.04
C LEU A 10 -10.19 -8.76 -21.78
N ASP A 11 -9.11 -9.50 -21.90
CA ASP A 11 -8.21 -9.77 -20.79
C ASP A 11 -7.59 -8.42 -20.35
N MET A 12 -7.78 -8.06 -19.06
CA MET A 12 -7.12 -6.88 -18.49
C MET A 12 -5.61 -7.09 -18.52
N LYS A 13 -4.89 -6.13 -19.06
CA LYS A 13 -3.43 -6.08 -18.98
C LYS A 13 -3.02 -5.53 -17.63
N VAL A 14 -2.43 -6.38 -16.79
CA VAL A 14 -2.01 -6.04 -15.42
C VAL A 14 -0.49 -5.94 -15.35
N ALA A 15 0.03 -4.89 -14.70
CA ALA A 15 1.41 -4.85 -14.27
C ALA A 15 1.51 -5.15 -12.76
N VAL A 16 2.39 -6.06 -12.36
CA VAL A 16 2.75 -6.27 -10.95
C VAL A 16 4.01 -5.47 -10.66
N ILE A 17 3.95 -4.57 -9.68
CA ILE A 17 5.06 -3.69 -9.31
C ILE A 17 5.59 -4.13 -7.96
N ILE A 18 6.88 -4.45 -7.90
CA ILE A 18 7.60 -4.87 -6.69
C ILE A 18 8.74 -3.88 -6.47
N VAL A 19 8.78 -3.25 -5.30
CA VAL A 19 9.92 -2.46 -4.86
C VAL A 19 10.82 -3.34 -4.03
N SER A 20 12.08 -3.53 -4.46
CA SER A 20 13.03 -4.40 -3.78
C SER A 20 14.15 -3.63 -3.10
N TYR A 21 14.57 -4.13 -1.92
CA TYR A 21 15.76 -3.71 -1.21
C TYR A 21 16.33 -4.84 -0.37
N ASN A 22 17.36 -5.56 -0.88
CA ASN A 22 17.89 -6.79 -0.29
C ASN A 22 16.83 -7.91 -0.24
N PHE A 23 16.31 -8.23 -1.41
CA PHE A 23 15.16 -9.10 -1.64
C PHE A 23 15.52 -10.60 -1.74
N GLU A 24 16.80 -10.97 -1.79
CA GLU A 24 17.30 -12.32 -2.07
C GLU A 24 16.51 -13.43 -1.34
N ARG A 25 16.17 -13.21 -0.08
CA ARG A 25 15.46 -14.20 0.76
C ARG A 25 14.08 -14.60 0.23
N TRP A 26 13.36 -13.70 -0.43
CA TRP A 26 11.95 -13.91 -0.80
C TRP A 26 11.71 -14.02 -2.30
N ILE A 27 12.75 -13.85 -3.13
CA ILE A 27 12.65 -13.84 -4.60
C ILE A 27 11.85 -15.03 -5.10
N ASP A 28 12.23 -16.27 -4.72
CA ASP A 28 11.61 -17.48 -5.23
C ASP A 28 10.14 -17.61 -4.83
N ARG A 29 9.77 -17.17 -3.63
CA ARG A 29 8.36 -17.19 -3.20
C ARG A 29 7.55 -16.11 -3.91
N CYS A 30 8.05 -14.89 -3.93
CA CYS A 30 7.36 -13.74 -4.51
C CYS A 30 7.23 -13.91 -6.03
N LEU A 31 8.32 -13.98 -6.76
CA LEU A 31 8.32 -14.10 -8.22
C LEU A 31 7.80 -15.46 -8.68
N GLY A 32 8.08 -16.54 -7.95
CA GLY A 32 7.54 -17.87 -8.21
C GLY A 32 6.01 -17.91 -8.13
N SER A 33 5.39 -17.20 -7.17
CA SER A 33 3.93 -17.11 -7.09
C SER A 33 3.31 -16.39 -8.29
N LEU A 34 4.01 -15.42 -8.86
CA LEU A 34 3.56 -14.72 -10.06
C LEU A 34 3.68 -15.57 -11.32
N ARG A 35 4.72 -16.42 -11.43
CA ARG A 35 4.83 -17.42 -12.48
C ARG A 35 3.73 -18.45 -12.42
N ALA A 36 3.28 -18.82 -11.22
CA ALA A 36 2.19 -19.79 -10.99
C ALA A 36 0.80 -19.17 -11.18
N SER A 37 0.70 -17.85 -11.32
CA SER A 37 -0.60 -17.18 -11.49
C SER A 37 -1.34 -17.63 -12.74
N SER A 38 -2.65 -17.86 -12.62
CA SER A 38 -3.55 -18.21 -13.72
C SER A 38 -3.70 -17.10 -14.78
N VAL A 39 -3.34 -15.87 -14.41
CA VAL A 39 -3.30 -14.69 -15.29
C VAL A 39 -1.87 -14.18 -15.39
N GLN A 40 -1.35 -14.14 -16.61
CA GLN A 40 -0.03 -13.56 -16.86
C GLN A 40 -0.06 -12.03 -16.70
N ALA A 41 0.93 -11.51 -15.99
CA ALA A 41 1.08 -10.08 -15.76
C ALA A 41 2.47 -9.59 -16.16
N ASP A 42 2.58 -8.31 -16.51
CA ASP A 42 3.88 -7.63 -16.72
C ASP A 42 4.53 -7.41 -15.35
N VAL A 43 5.53 -8.20 -14.97
CA VAL A 43 6.23 -8.05 -13.69
C VAL A 43 7.34 -7.00 -13.81
N ILE A 44 7.26 -5.97 -12.97
CA ILE A 44 8.22 -4.86 -12.91
C ILE A 44 8.81 -4.81 -11.50
N VAL A 45 10.09 -5.14 -11.38
CA VAL A 45 10.85 -4.99 -10.13
C VAL A 45 11.64 -3.69 -10.19
N VAL A 46 11.41 -2.81 -9.22
CA VAL A 46 12.18 -1.57 -9.06
C VAL A 46 13.13 -1.75 -7.87
N ASP A 47 14.38 -2.06 -8.19
CA ASP A 47 15.41 -2.26 -7.18
C ASP A 47 15.91 -0.94 -6.61
N ASN A 48 15.77 -0.79 -5.30
CA ASN A 48 16.13 0.42 -4.55
C ASN A 48 17.60 0.41 -4.09
N CYS A 49 18.51 -0.01 -4.96
CA CYS A 49 19.96 -0.08 -4.68
C CYS A 49 20.31 -1.21 -3.67
N SER A 50 19.86 -2.43 -3.96
CA SER A 50 20.23 -3.62 -3.19
C SER A 50 21.74 -3.88 -3.23
N ILE A 51 22.28 -4.42 -2.15
CA ILE A 51 23.71 -4.74 -1.99
C ILE A 51 23.97 -6.25 -1.86
N ASP A 52 22.89 -7.06 -1.83
CA ASP A 52 22.92 -8.52 -1.88
C ASP A 52 22.84 -9.04 -3.33
N ASN A 53 22.56 -10.34 -3.53
CA ASN A 53 22.47 -10.95 -4.84
C ASN A 53 21.13 -10.68 -5.58
N THR A 54 20.24 -9.85 -5.03
CA THR A 54 18.91 -9.58 -5.58
C THR A 54 18.91 -9.37 -7.09
N THR A 55 19.70 -8.39 -7.56
CA THR A 55 19.67 -8.04 -9.00
C THR A 55 20.26 -9.14 -9.88
N SER A 56 21.29 -9.83 -9.42
CA SER A 56 21.93 -10.93 -10.16
C SER A 56 21.01 -12.13 -10.29
N ILE A 57 20.28 -12.49 -9.23
CA ILE A 57 19.31 -13.59 -9.25
C ILE A 57 18.16 -13.27 -10.21
N ILE A 58 17.61 -12.05 -10.13
CA ILE A 58 16.51 -11.64 -11.01
C ILE A 58 16.95 -11.68 -12.48
N GLU A 59 18.11 -11.15 -12.82
CA GLU A 59 18.62 -11.13 -14.21
C GLU A 59 18.89 -12.54 -14.76
N HIS A 60 19.32 -13.48 -13.92
CA HIS A 60 19.64 -14.83 -14.34
C HIS A 60 18.42 -15.76 -14.34
N ASP A 61 17.63 -15.77 -13.25
CA ASP A 61 16.59 -16.79 -13.01
C ASP A 61 15.18 -16.32 -13.42
N TYR A 62 15.00 -14.98 -13.59
CA TYR A 62 13.72 -14.35 -13.93
C TYR A 62 13.85 -13.37 -15.12
N PRO A 63 14.37 -13.82 -16.28
CA PRO A 63 14.62 -12.95 -17.43
C PRO A 63 13.37 -12.30 -18.03
N GLU A 64 12.18 -12.81 -17.73
CA GLU A 64 10.90 -12.21 -18.12
C GLU A 64 10.54 -10.96 -17.30
N VAL A 65 11.18 -10.76 -16.14
CA VAL A 65 10.93 -9.62 -15.25
C VAL A 65 11.62 -8.36 -15.78
N THR A 66 10.89 -7.27 -15.83
CA THR A 66 11.49 -5.96 -16.10
C THR A 66 12.16 -5.44 -14.83
N LEU A 67 13.49 -5.49 -14.78
CA LEU A 67 14.28 -5.00 -13.65
C LEU A 67 14.75 -3.57 -13.89
N ILE A 68 14.39 -2.65 -12.98
CA ILE A 68 14.82 -1.25 -12.97
C ILE A 68 15.69 -1.03 -11.75
N LYS A 69 16.97 -0.65 -11.97
CA LYS A 69 17.97 -0.47 -10.89
C LYS A 69 18.12 1.01 -10.55
N ASN A 70 17.74 1.41 -9.37
CA ASN A 70 17.96 2.76 -8.86
C ASN A 70 19.41 2.93 -8.36
N LYS A 71 19.98 4.11 -8.56
CA LYS A 71 21.34 4.43 -8.07
C LYS A 71 21.39 4.69 -6.56
N LYS A 72 20.26 4.84 -5.90
CA LYS A 72 20.09 5.06 -4.46
C LYS A 72 18.70 4.62 -4.03
N ASN A 73 18.53 4.32 -2.74
CA ASN A 73 17.20 4.04 -2.19
C ASN A 73 16.33 5.31 -2.21
N LEU A 74 15.23 5.27 -2.95
CA LEU A 74 14.26 6.37 -3.11
C LEU A 74 13.09 6.28 -2.12
N GLY A 75 13.03 5.22 -1.31
CA GLY A 75 11.88 4.88 -0.47
C GLY A 75 10.78 4.18 -1.25
N PHE A 76 9.79 3.68 -0.51
CA PHE A 76 8.73 2.82 -1.07
C PHE A 76 7.87 3.54 -2.12
N GLY A 77 7.33 4.71 -1.77
CA GLY A 77 6.40 5.42 -2.65
C GLY A 77 7.03 5.89 -3.96
N GLN A 78 8.26 6.43 -3.92
CA GLN A 78 8.90 6.96 -5.13
C GLN A 78 9.35 5.82 -6.06
N ALA A 79 9.80 4.70 -5.53
CA ALA A 79 10.13 3.53 -6.34
C ALA A 79 8.87 2.92 -7.00
N ASN A 80 7.75 2.82 -6.26
CA ASN A 80 6.47 2.42 -6.86
C ASN A 80 6.03 3.39 -7.97
N ASN A 81 6.25 4.69 -7.81
CA ASN A 81 5.92 5.67 -8.86
C ASN A 81 6.65 5.41 -10.18
N ILE A 82 7.91 4.94 -10.10
CA ILE A 82 8.66 4.54 -11.30
C ILE A 82 7.98 3.34 -11.99
N GLY A 83 7.64 2.29 -11.23
CA GLY A 83 6.96 1.13 -11.78
C GLY A 83 5.57 1.47 -12.34
N MET A 84 4.79 2.30 -11.63
CA MET A 84 3.48 2.77 -12.10
C MET A 84 3.58 3.59 -13.40
N GLY A 85 4.62 4.42 -13.53
CA GLY A 85 4.88 5.15 -14.78
C GLY A 85 5.13 4.20 -15.96
N VAL A 86 5.96 3.17 -15.77
CA VAL A 86 6.21 2.16 -16.81
C VAL A 86 4.93 1.38 -17.16
N ALA A 87 4.10 1.03 -16.17
CA ALA A 87 2.83 0.36 -16.42
C ALA A 87 1.87 1.23 -17.25
N GLN A 88 1.80 2.54 -16.95
CA GLN A 88 1.01 3.51 -17.73
C GLN A 88 1.54 3.64 -19.17
N GLU A 89 2.85 3.77 -19.37
CA GLU A 89 3.49 3.84 -20.70
C GLU A 89 3.24 2.57 -21.53
N ARG A 90 3.15 1.41 -20.88
CA ARG A 90 2.82 0.13 -21.53
C ARG A 90 1.34 -0.06 -21.80
N GLY A 91 0.48 0.88 -21.41
CA GLY A 91 -0.97 0.78 -21.57
C GLY A 91 -1.60 -0.34 -20.76
N CYS A 92 -1.11 -0.58 -19.53
CA CYS A 92 -1.76 -1.50 -18.61
C CYS A 92 -3.11 -0.94 -18.13
N ASP A 93 -4.08 -1.83 -17.88
CA ASP A 93 -5.42 -1.48 -17.40
C ASP A 93 -5.47 -1.38 -15.87
N ALA A 94 -4.54 -2.06 -15.19
CA ALA A 94 -4.40 -2.03 -13.74
C ALA A 94 -2.95 -2.28 -13.31
N VAL A 95 -2.64 -1.88 -12.07
CA VAL A 95 -1.40 -2.25 -11.39
C VAL A 95 -1.73 -3.04 -10.12
N LEU A 96 -0.91 -4.06 -9.82
CA LEU A 96 -0.87 -4.72 -8.53
C LEU A 96 0.45 -4.33 -7.84
N LEU A 97 0.37 -3.51 -6.79
CA LEU A 97 1.53 -3.30 -5.92
C LEU A 97 1.67 -4.52 -5.04
N LEU A 98 2.84 -5.14 -5.05
CA LEU A 98 3.17 -6.32 -4.27
C LEU A 98 4.47 -6.07 -3.49
N ASN A 99 4.44 -6.26 -2.17
CA ASN A 99 5.66 -6.17 -1.38
C ASN A 99 6.63 -7.30 -1.72
N GLU A 100 7.94 -7.04 -1.59
CA GLU A 100 9.00 -8.04 -1.82
C GLU A 100 8.90 -9.26 -0.89
N ASP A 101 8.41 -9.08 0.34
CA ASP A 101 8.20 -10.12 1.35
C ASP A 101 6.79 -10.73 1.29
N ALA A 102 6.14 -10.66 0.11
CA ALA A 102 4.77 -11.13 -0.10
C ALA A 102 4.64 -12.03 -1.34
N TRP A 103 3.65 -12.92 -1.34
CA TRP A 103 3.29 -13.79 -2.45
C TRP A 103 1.79 -14.07 -2.46
N ILE A 104 1.26 -14.47 -3.60
CA ILE A 104 -0.18 -14.59 -3.83
C ILE A 104 -0.57 -16.00 -4.27
N ASP A 105 -1.84 -16.36 -4.06
CA ASP A 105 -2.42 -17.56 -4.64
C ASP A 105 -2.65 -17.40 -6.16
N GLU A 106 -2.75 -18.50 -6.86
CA GLU A 106 -2.81 -18.59 -8.31
C GLU A 106 -3.95 -17.77 -8.94
N ASP A 107 -5.10 -17.70 -8.29
CA ASP A 107 -6.32 -17.07 -8.77
C ASP A 107 -6.49 -15.60 -8.38
N VAL A 108 -5.57 -15.04 -7.60
CA VAL A 108 -5.68 -13.67 -7.02
C VAL A 108 -5.80 -12.61 -8.11
N ILE A 109 -4.89 -12.60 -9.09
CA ILE A 109 -4.90 -11.57 -10.15
C ILE A 109 -6.19 -11.64 -10.96
N GLY A 110 -6.58 -12.85 -11.37
CA GLY A 110 -7.80 -13.06 -12.16
C GLY A 110 -9.07 -12.61 -11.44
N THR A 111 -9.17 -12.95 -10.16
CA THR A 111 -10.32 -12.55 -9.33
C THR A 111 -10.36 -11.04 -9.13
N LEU A 112 -9.21 -10.38 -8.86
CA LEU A 112 -9.15 -8.93 -8.71
C LEU A 112 -9.50 -8.20 -10.00
N CYS A 113 -9.11 -8.72 -11.17
CA CYS A 113 -9.52 -8.21 -12.47
C CYS A 113 -11.05 -8.27 -12.67
N ASP A 114 -11.67 -9.40 -12.34
CA ASP A 114 -13.12 -9.57 -12.46
C ASP A 114 -13.87 -8.62 -11.52
N LEU A 115 -13.49 -8.58 -10.25
CA LEU A 115 -14.09 -7.70 -9.25
C LEU A 115 -13.92 -6.22 -9.62
N SER A 116 -12.76 -5.82 -10.11
CA SER A 116 -12.50 -4.43 -10.52
C SER A 116 -13.43 -3.97 -11.65
N ARG A 117 -13.72 -4.83 -12.62
CA ARG A 117 -14.67 -4.51 -13.70
C ARG A 117 -16.11 -4.42 -13.22
N ARG A 118 -16.51 -5.31 -12.31
CA ARG A 118 -17.89 -5.39 -11.79
C ARG A 118 -18.21 -4.32 -10.76
N PHE A 119 -17.17 -3.84 -10.06
CA PHE A 119 -17.29 -2.87 -8.96
C PHE A 119 -16.34 -1.68 -9.15
N PRO A 120 -16.55 -0.83 -10.18
CA PRO A 120 -15.64 0.26 -10.56
C PRO A 120 -15.54 1.38 -9.50
N GLN A 121 -16.42 1.39 -8.49
CA GLN A 121 -16.33 2.31 -7.36
C GLN A 121 -15.15 2.02 -6.43
N TYR A 122 -14.54 0.83 -6.51
CA TYR A 122 -13.36 0.50 -5.72
C TYR A 122 -12.09 0.88 -6.50
N GLY A 123 -11.35 1.83 -5.99
CA GLY A 123 -10.05 2.22 -6.54
C GLY A 123 -8.88 1.45 -5.94
N ILE A 124 -9.11 0.68 -4.88
CA ILE A 124 -8.20 -0.35 -4.35
C ILE A 124 -9.00 -1.60 -4.03
N LEU A 125 -8.51 -2.74 -4.53
CA LEU A 125 -8.91 -4.07 -4.09
C LEU A 125 -7.70 -4.81 -3.55
N SER A 126 -7.91 -5.66 -2.53
CA SER A 126 -6.85 -6.44 -1.89
C SER A 126 -7.32 -7.86 -1.61
N PRO A 127 -6.44 -8.87 -1.61
CA PRO A 127 -6.76 -10.17 -1.01
C PRO A 127 -6.79 -10.06 0.52
N VAL A 128 -7.15 -11.14 1.19
CA VAL A 128 -6.90 -11.35 2.61
C VAL A 128 -5.40 -11.53 2.83
N HIS A 129 -4.82 -10.82 3.80
CA HIS A 129 -3.40 -10.97 4.12
C HIS A 129 -3.22 -12.03 5.21
N LEU A 130 -2.38 -13.02 4.91
CA LEU A 130 -1.95 -14.06 5.84
C LEU A 130 -0.51 -13.83 6.30
N THR A 131 -0.13 -14.48 7.38
CA THR A 131 1.29 -14.61 7.79
C THR A 131 2.09 -15.41 6.77
N GLY A 132 3.42 -15.28 6.78
CA GLY A 132 4.30 -15.98 5.84
C GLY A 132 4.26 -17.51 5.94
N ASP A 133 3.84 -18.07 7.08
CA ASP A 133 3.58 -19.49 7.28
C ASP A 133 2.16 -19.93 6.89
N ARG A 134 1.32 -18.97 6.47
CA ARG A 134 -0.08 -19.16 6.07
C ARG A 134 -1.01 -19.67 7.18
N GLN A 135 -0.61 -19.61 8.43
CA GLN A 135 -1.40 -20.16 9.53
C GLN A 135 -2.41 -19.16 10.11
N TYR A 136 -2.08 -17.88 10.08
CA TYR A 136 -2.87 -16.81 10.72
C TYR A 136 -3.10 -15.65 9.75
N LEU A 137 -4.07 -14.80 10.09
CA LEU A 137 -4.19 -13.49 9.45
C LEU A 137 -2.96 -12.62 9.80
N ASP A 138 -2.48 -11.83 8.85
CA ASP A 138 -1.53 -10.74 9.17
C ASP A 138 -2.15 -9.82 10.23
N GLN A 139 -1.40 -9.53 11.30
CA GLN A 139 -1.92 -8.77 12.44
C GLN A 139 -2.37 -7.34 12.07
N GLY A 140 -1.70 -6.71 11.10
CA GLY A 140 -2.08 -5.41 10.57
C GLY A 140 -3.40 -5.52 9.81
N PHE A 141 -3.53 -6.51 8.93
CA PHE A 141 -4.76 -6.78 8.19
C PHE A 141 -5.93 -7.07 9.13
N ALA A 142 -5.75 -7.97 10.09
CA ALA A 142 -6.79 -8.28 11.08
C ALA A 142 -7.28 -7.03 11.82
N ALA A 143 -6.34 -6.13 12.20
CA ALA A 143 -6.70 -4.86 12.84
C ALA A 143 -7.51 -3.94 11.91
N TYR A 144 -7.14 -3.84 10.62
CA TYR A 144 -7.87 -3.02 9.64
C TYR A 144 -9.28 -3.58 9.35
N ALA A 145 -9.40 -4.90 9.27
CA ALA A 145 -10.66 -5.63 9.06
C ALA A 145 -11.50 -5.75 10.34
N LYS A 146 -11.01 -5.24 11.49
CA LYS A 146 -11.64 -5.36 12.81
C LYS A 146 -11.87 -6.82 13.24
N LEU A 147 -10.95 -7.68 12.85
CA LEU A 147 -10.90 -9.09 13.24
C LEU A 147 -9.92 -9.28 14.41
N ASN A 148 -10.02 -10.44 15.08
CA ASN A 148 -9.04 -10.79 16.11
C ASN A 148 -7.67 -11.03 15.46
N LYS A 149 -6.61 -10.48 16.04
CA LYS A 149 -5.23 -10.62 15.56
C LYS A 149 -4.66 -12.05 15.67
N GLU A 150 -5.31 -12.90 16.45
CA GLU A 150 -4.97 -14.31 16.61
C GLU A 150 -5.86 -15.24 15.78
N THR A 151 -6.67 -14.68 14.86
CA THR A 151 -7.54 -15.48 13.98
C THR A 151 -6.69 -16.35 13.07
N SER A 152 -6.82 -17.68 13.22
CA SER A 152 -6.20 -18.63 12.32
C SER A 152 -6.89 -18.60 10.94
N LEU A 153 -6.20 -19.07 9.89
CA LEU A 153 -6.82 -19.22 8.57
C LEU A 153 -8.05 -20.14 8.66
N GLN A 154 -7.99 -21.22 9.45
CA GLN A 154 -9.12 -22.14 9.61
C GLN A 154 -10.33 -21.44 10.25
N ASP A 155 -10.13 -20.63 11.29
CA ASP A 155 -11.20 -19.86 11.92
C ASP A 155 -11.77 -18.81 10.95
N TYR A 156 -10.91 -18.16 10.18
CA TYR A 156 -11.34 -17.22 9.18
C TYR A 156 -12.22 -17.87 8.10
N LEU A 157 -11.83 -19.03 7.58
CA LEU A 157 -12.60 -19.78 6.59
C LEU A 157 -13.96 -20.26 7.12
N ALA A 158 -14.09 -20.42 8.44
CA ALA A 158 -15.37 -20.73 9.08
C ALA A 158 -16.33 -19.52 9.08
N ILE A 159 -15.81 -18.30 8.93
CA ILE A 159 -16.60 -17.07 8.78
C ILE A 159 -17.12 -17.03 7.34
N LYS A 160 -18.39 -17.36 7.14
CA LYS A 160 -19.02 -17.26 5.81
C LYS A 160 -19.20 -15.78 5.44
N ALA A 161 -18.36 -15.26 4.57
CA ALA A 161 -18.60 -13.95 3.98
C ALA A 161 -19.79 -14.02 3.01
N ASN A 162 -20.76 -13.11 3.18
CA ASN A 162 -21.95 -13.02 2.33
C ASN A 162 -21.78 -11.98 1.21
N THR A 163 -20.57 -11.49 1.00
CA THR A 163 -20.26 -10.42 0.03
C THR A 163 -18.94 -10.73 -0.69
N GLU A 164 -18.85 -10.32 -1.94
CA GLU A 164 -17.64 -10.50 -2.75
C GLU A 164 -16.52 -9.52 -2.38
N ILE A 165 -16.90 -8.36 -1.85
CA ILE A 165 -15.96 -7.32 -1.37
C ILE A 165 -16.44 -6.84 0.00
N VAL A 166 -15.52 -6.78 0.95
CA VAL A 166 -15.71 -6.14 2.25
C VAL A 166 -14.98 -4.80 2.23
N GLU A 167 -15.75 -3.71 2.39
CA GLU A 167 -15.17 -2.37 2.42
C GLU A 167 -14.36 -2.15 3.69
N LEU A 168 -13.21 -1.49 3.54
CA LEU A 168 -12.30 -1.15 4.63
C LEU A 168 -12.07 0.35 4.75
N PRO A 169 -11.81 0.83 5.97
CA PRO A 169 -11.32 2.19 6.15
C PRO A 169 -9.86 2.35 5.69
N PHE A 170 -9.06 1.31 5.70
CA PHE A 170 -7.66 1.30 5.31
C PHE A 170 -7.15 -0.14 5.19
N VAL A 171 -6.21 -0.35 4.28
CA VAL A 171 -5.32 -1.51 4.21
C VAL A 171 -3.95 -1.01 3.74
N ASN A 172 -2.87 -1.60 4.24
CA ASN A 172 -1.51 -1.24 3.80
C ASN A 172 -1.24 -1.71 2.36
N ALA A 173 -0.28 -1.05 1.71
CA ALA A 173 0.03 -1.25 0.29
C ALA A 173 0.84 -2.53 -0.02
N ALA A 174 0.66 -3.61 0.77
CA ALA A 174 1.33 -4.89 0.50
C ALA A 174 0.74 -5.63 -0.71
N PHE A 175 -0.56 -5.42 -1.00
CA PHE A 175 -1.31 -6.08 -2.08
C PHE A 175 -2.38 -5.12 -2.62
N TRP A 176 -2.01 -4.01 -3.24
CA TRP A 176 -2.98 -3.08 -3.80
C TRP A 176 -3.19 -3.31 -5.29
N PHE A 177 -4.33 -3.86 -5.66
CA PHE A 177 -4.80 -3.83 -7.03
C PHE A 177 -5.51 -2.49 -7.29
N ILE A 178 -4.97 -1.72 -8.23
CA ILE A 178 -5.40 -0.36 -8.52
C ILE A 178 -5.75 -0.28 -10.02
N PRO A 179 -7.01 -0.05 -10.40
CA PRO A 179 -7.37 0.27 -11.78
C PRO A 179 -6.62 1.52 -12.26
N ILE A 180 -6.18 1.52 -13.51
CA ILE A 180 -5.39 2.63 -14.06
C ILE A 180 -6.16 3.95 -14.06
N GLU A 181 -7.48 3.90 -14.19
CA GLU A 181 -8.36 5.07 -14.09
C GLU A 181 -8.28 5.71 -12.70
N ALA A 182 -8.31 4.90 -11.65
CA ALA A 182 -8.15 5.37 -10.27
C ALA A 182 -6.75 5.94 -10.06
N LEU A 183 -5.71 5.24 -10.56
CA LEU A 183 -4.33 5.72 -10.51
C LEU A 183 -4.16 7.07 -11.21
N ASN A 184 -4.71 7.23 -12.40
CA ASN A 184 -4.65 8.49 -13.16
C ASN A 184 -5.34 9.65 -12.42
N LYS A 185 -6.45 9.37 -11.75
CA LYS A 185 -7.22 10.38 -11.02
C LYS A 185 -6.61 10.75 -9.67
N VAL A 186 -6.05 9.79 -8.95
CA VAL A 186 -5.44 10.01 -7.62
C VAL A 186 -3.98 10.46 -7.75
N GLY A 187 -3.29 10.03 -8.81
CA GLY A 187 -1.87 10.24 -9.03
C GLY A 187 -0.99 9.29 -8.22
N GLY A 188 0.31 9.40 -8.41
CA GLY A 188 1.32 8.59 -7.69
C GLY A 188 1.43 8.91 -6.20
N PHE A 189 2.31 8.22 -5.51
CA PHE A 189 2.63 8.48 -4.10
C PHE A 189 3.29 9.85 -3.92
N SER A 190 2.94 10.53 -2.83
CA SER A 190 3.50 11.84 -2.52
C SER A 190 4.99 11.75 -2.14
N PRO A 191 5.85 12.64 -2.70
CA PRO A 191 7.27 12.69 -2.33
C PRO A 191 7.51 13.21 -0.90
N MET A 192 6.46 13.63 -0.21
CA MET A 192 6.55 14.06 1.19
C MET A 192 6.86 12.91 2.15
N PHE A 193 6.67 11.64 1.71
CA PHE A 193 6.96 10.44 2.49
C PHE A 193 8.11 9.66 1.85
N PHE A 194 9.14 9.39 2.65
CA PHE A 194 10.22 8.49 2.23
C PHE A 194 9.85 7.02 2.48
N MET A 195 9.31 6.74 3.67
CA MET A 195 8.86 5.42 4.10
C MET A 195 7.84 5.55 5.23
N TYR A 196 6.73 4.84 5.10
CA TYR A 196 5.53 4.89 5.95
C TYR A 196 4.71 6.18 5.80
N GLY A 197 3.40 6.02 5.72
CA GLY A 197 2.41 7.09 5.60
C GLY A 197 2.04 7.47 4.18
N GLU A 198 2.85 7.07 3.19
CA GLU A 198 2.53 7.22 1.77
C GLU A 198 1.24 6.48 1.40
N ASP A 199 1.02 5.28 1.96
CA ASP A 199 -0.19 4.49 1.80
C ASP A 199 -1.42 5.18 2.41
N LYS A 200 -1.30 5.69 3.63
CA LYS A 200 -2.37 6.45 4.29
C LYS A 200 -2.72 7.74 3.53
N ASP A 201 -1.71 8.47 3.07
CA ASP A 201 -1.91 9.66 2.23
C ASP A 201 -2.64 9.30 0.94
N TRP A 202 -2.21 8.22 0.27
CA TRP A 202 -2.82 7.78 -0.98
C TRP A 202 -4.29 7.38 -0.78
N VAL A 203 -4.63 6.65 0.29
CA VAL A 203 -6.02 6.31 0.65
C VAL A 203 -6.85 7.56 0.97
N ASN A 204 -6.27 8.57 1.62
CA ASN A 204 -6.97 9.84 1.86
C ASN A 204 -7.31 10.55 0.53
N ARG A 205 -6.39 10.56 -0.43
CA ARG A 205 -6.60 11.12 -1.77
C ARG A 205 -7.60 10.28 -2.57
N LEU A 206 -7.53 8.96 -2.49
CA LEU A 206 -8.48 8.04 -3.11
C LEU A 206 -9.92 8.40 -2.73
N ARG A 207 -10.18 8.56 -1.43
CA ARG A 207 -11.50 8.95 -0.92
C ARG A 207 -11.93 10.34 -1.35
N TYR A 208 -11.00 11.28 -1.39
CA TYR A 208 -11.28 12.63 -1.89
C TYR A 208 -11.80 12.59 -3.32
N HIS A 209 -11.34 11.64 -4.13
CA HIS A 209 -11.79 11.43 -5.51
C HIS A 209 -13.03 10.52 -5.62
N GLY A 210 -13.64 10.14 -4.49
CA GLY A 210 -14.91 9.41 -4.45
C GLY A 210 -14.78 7.90 -4.61
N TYR A 211 -13.58 7.33 -4.56
CA TYR A 211 -13.38 5.89 -4.60
C TYR A 211 -13.43 5.27 -3.20
N ALA A 212 -13.91 4.03 -3.15
CA ALA A 212 -13.80 3.15 -1.99
C ALA A 212 -12.54 2.25 -2.09
N LEU A 213 -12.22 1.56 -1.00
CA LEU A 213 -11.28 0.47 -0.96
C LEU A 213 -11.89 -0.73 -0.22
N GLY A 214 -11.51 -1.93 -0.62
CA GLY A 214 -12.02 -3.15 -0.02
C GLY A 214 -11.09 -4.34 -0.21
N TYR A 215 -11.45 -5.45 0.42
CA TYR A 215 -10.78 -6.72 0.20
C TYR A 215 -11.77 -7.80 -0.25
N CYS A 216 -11.27 -8.75 -1.05
CA CYS A 216 -12.00 -9.95 -1.43
C CYS A 216 -11.76 -11.04 -0.37
N PRO A 217 -12.82 -11.54 0.30
CA PRO A 217 -12.68 -12.48 1.41
C PRO A 217 -12.34 -13.92 0.97
N PHE A 218 -12.22 -14.21 -0.32
CA PHE A 218 -12.06 -15.56 -0.85
C PHE A 218 -10.70 -15.82 -1.50
N ILE A 219 -9.85 -14.79 -1.64
CA ILE A 219 -8.50 -14.89 -2.19
C ILE A 219 -7.48 -14.44 -1.17
N PHE A 220 -6.28 -15.03 -1.22
CA PHE A 220 -5.29 -14.88 -0.15
C PHE A 220 -3.92 -14.49 -0.72
N GLY A 221 -3.21 -13.66 0.05
CA GLY A 221 -1.81 -13.38 -0.14
C GLY A 221 -1.07 -13.53 1.19
N CYS A 222 0.12 -14.11 1.16
CA CYS A 222 0.98 -14.23 2.34
C CYS A 222 1.95 -13.06 2.42
N HIS A 223 2.17 -12.54 3.64
CA HIS A 223 3.09 -11.44 3.92
C HIS A 223 4.01 -11.83 5.08
N ASP A 224 5.29 -12.10 4.75
CA ASP A 224 6.31 -12.56 5.73
C ASP A 224 6.92 -11.38 6.49
N ARG A 225 6.04 -10.61 7.12
CA ARG A 225 6.43 -9.42 7.87
C ARG A 225 7.17 -9.80 9.16
N ALA A 226 8.40 -9.35 9.30
CA ALA A 226 9.13 -9.46 10.54
C ALA A 226 8.49 -8.62 11.65
N MET A 227 8.14 -9.25 12.76
CA MET A 227 7.70 -8.56 13.98
C MET A 227 8.87 -7.76 14.56
N ARG A 228 8.77 -6.45 14.58
CA ARG A 228 9.79 -5.55 15.14
C ARG A 228 9.32 -4.98 16.47
N PRO A 229 10.15 -4.96 17.51
CA PRO A 229 9.80 -4.33 18.77
C PRO A 229 9.54 -2.82 18.58
N VAL A 230 8.53 -2.30 19.27
CA VAL A 230 8.19 -0.87 19.20
C VAL A 230 9.21 -0.11 20.06
N THR A 231 10.21 0.48 19.41
CA THR A 231 11.16 1.39 20.07
C THR A 231 10.57 2.80 20.21
N HIS A 232 11.16 3.61 21.10
CA HIS A 232 10.79 5.04 21.21
C HIS A 232 10.84 5.77 19.85
N ASP A 233 11.91 5.56 19.09
CA ASP A 233 12.08 6.20 17.79
C ASP A 233 11.07 5.71 16.76
N ALA A 234 10.73 4.41 16.77
CA ALA A 234 9.69 3.86 15.91
C ALA A 234 8.31 4.46 16.26
N PHE A 235 8.00 4.58 17.55
CA PHE A 235 6.78 5.22 18.01
C PHE A 235 6.71 6.70 17.58
N MET A 236 7.76 7.49 17.85
CA MET A 236 7.79 8.90 17.47
C MET A 236 7.78 9.10 15.95
N ARG A 237 8.31 8.14 15.18
CA ARG A 237 8.22 8.14 13.72
C ARG A 237 6.77 7.93 13.28
N SER A 238 6.06 6.96 13.86
CA SER A 238 4.65 6.71 13.52
C SER A 238 3.75 7.90 13.85
N GLU A 239 4.00 8.59 14.96
CA GLU A 239 3.29 9.82 15.34
C GLU A 239 3.52 10.94 14.32
N ARG A 240 4.78 11.14 13.89
CA ARG A 240 5.11 12.13 12.85
C ARG A 240 4.41 11.83 11.52
N VAL A 241 4.47 10.59 11.09
CA VAL A 241 3.78 10.12 9.87
C VAL A 241 2.28 10.35 9.98
N TYR A 242 1.67 10.02 11.13
CA TYR A 242 0.25 10.25 11.37
C TYR A 242 -0.11 11.74 11.19
N PHE A 243 0.56 12.65 11.89
CA PHE A 243 0.27 14.08 11.77
C PHE A 243 0.52 14.62 10.36
N GLN A 244 1.59 14.18 9.70
CA GLN A 244 1.89 14.59 8.34
C GLN A 244 0.80 14.15 7.36
N SER A 245 0.31 12.90 7.46
CA SER A 245 -0.76 12.41 6.62
C SER A 245 -2.10 13.09 6.87
N GLU A 246 -2.43 13.44 8.15
CA GLU A 246 -3.63 14.21 8.46
C GLU A 246 -3.53 15.67 7.96
N TYR A 247 -2.32 16.26 8.01
CA TYR A 247 -2.11 17.61 7.52
C TYR A 247 -2.20 17.70 5.98
N LEU A 248 -1.77 16.65 5.29
CA LEU A 248 -1.90 16.51 3.85
C LEU A 248 -3.32 16.12 3.40
N ASN A 249 -4.16 15.59 4.28
CA ASN A 249 -5.46 15.02 3.97
C ASN A 249 -6.40 16.03 3.26
N PRO A 250 -6.74 15.82 1.97
CA PRO A 250 -7.55 16.76 1.20
C PRO A 250 -9.03 16.79 1.61
N ASN A 251 -9.49 15.80 2.37
CA ASN A 251 -10.89 15.70 2.84
C ASN A 251 -11.24 16.76 3.91
N TYR A 252 -10.23 17.39 4.50
CA TYR A 252 -10.40 18.48 5.45
C TYR A 252 -10.04 19.82 4.80
N SER A 253 -10.59 20.92 5.30
CA SER A 253 -10.07 22.25 4.97
C SER A 253 -8.63 22.39 5.48
N LEU A 254 -7.82 23.22 4.84
CA LEU A 254 -6.44 23.46 5.29
C LEU A 254 -6.41 24.00 6.74
N LEU A 255 -7.32 24.92 7.04
CA LEU A 255 -7.43 25.50 8.39
C LEU A 255 -7.80 24.44 9.43
N SER A 256 -8.76 23.57 9.13
CA SER A 256 -9.18 22.47 10.00
C SER A 256 -8.04 21.47 10.25
N ALA A 257 -7.35 21.03 9.18
CA ALA A 257 -6.22 20.10 9.28
C ALA A 257 -5.06 20.69 10.11
N PHE A 258 -4.74 21.96 9.87
CA PHE A 258 -3.70 22.69 10.63
C PHE A 258 -4.07 22.83 12.10
N SER A 259 -5.27 23.37 12.40
CA SER A 259 -5.74 23.56 13.78
C SER A 259 -5.77 22.26 14.56
N TYR A 260 -6.30 21.18 13.96
CA TYR A 260 -6.31 19.87 14.58
C TYR A 260 -4.90 19.36 14.88
N GLY A 261 -3.99 19.41 13.89
CA GLY A 261 -2.60 18.96 14.05
C GLY A 261 -1.87 19.72 15.16
N VAL A 262 -1.96 21.05 15.15
CA VAL A 262 -1.35 21.92 16.16
C VAL A 262 -1.88 21.61 17.57
N LEU A 263 -3.21 21.62 17.74
CA LEU A 263 -3.83 21.35 19.03
C LEU A 263 -3.52 19.95 19.55
N ALA A 264 -3.53 18.94 18.67
CA ALA A 264 -3.22 17.57 19.05
C ALA A 264 -1.76 17.41 19.49
N ILE A 265 -0.80 18.02 18.79
CA ILE A 265 0.62 18.01 19.17
C ILE A 265 0.83 18.71 20.53
N ILE A 266 0.25 19.88 20.73
CA ILE A 266 0.36 20.62 22.00
C ILE A 266 -0.23 19.80 23.13
N LYS A 267 -1.44 19.22 22.94
CA LYS A 267 -2.10 18.36 23.93
C LYS A 267 -1.23 17.14 24.30
N LYS A 268 -0.64 16.47 23.30
CA LYS A 268 0.24 15.29 23.53
C LYS A 268 1.52 15.72 24.26
N SER A 269 2.13 16.83 23.88
CA SER A 269 3.31 17.37 24.55
C SER A 269 3.01 17.70 26.01
N ALA A 270 1.93 18.43 26.30
CA ALA A 270 1.50 18.77 27.65
C ALA A 270 1.21 17.52 28.50
N LYS A 271 0.50 16.52 27.92
CA LYS A 271 0.28 15.24 28.59
C LYS A 271 1.59 14.54 28.94
N CYS A 272 2.58 14.55 28.05
CA CYS A 272 3.90 13.98 28.32
C CYS A 272 4.63 14.72 29.45
N LEU A 273 4.51 16.05 29.55
CA LEU A 273 5.06 16.83 30.67
C LEU A 273 4.44 16.40 32.01
N VAL A 274 3.11 16.32 32.07
CA VAL A 274 2.39 15.87 33.28
C VAL A 274 2.81 14.46 33.71
N LEU A 275 3.09 13.57 32.73
CA LEU A 275 3.53 12.21 32.96
C LEU A 275 5.07 12.09 33.14
N LEU A 276 5.79 13.20 33.31
CA LEU A 276 7.25 13.26 33.47
C LEU A 276 8.04 12.60 32.31
N LYS A 277 7.45 12.50 31.13
CA LYS A 277 8.06 11.96 29.90
C LYS A 277 8.73 13.11 29.10
N TRP A 278 9.72 13.74 29.68
CA TRP A 278 10.37 14.96 29.17
C TRP A 278 10.88 14.82 27.72
N GLN A 279 11.52 13.69 27.42
CA GLN A 279 12.05 13.43 26.07
C GLN A 279 10.92 13.43 25.02
N MET A 280 9.82 12.70 25.28
CA MET A 280 8.68 12.66 24.36
C MET A 280 8.04 14.04 24.19
N SER A 281 7.91 14.81 25.25
CA SER A 281 7.37 16.18 25.16
C SER A 281 8.23 17.07 24.27
N LYS A 282 9.56 17.01 24.44
CA LYS A 282 10.53 17.72 23.59
C LYS A 282 10.39 17.30 22.13
N ASP A 283 10.27 15.99 21.85
CA ASP A 283 10.13 15.46 20.50
C ASP A 283 8.84 15.96 19.81
N TYR A 284 7.72 16.06 20.54
CA TYR A 284 6.49 16.65 20.02
C TYR A 284 6.66 18.14 19.69
N LEU A 285 7.32 18.90 20.54
CA LEU A 285 7.57 20.34 20.29
C LEU A 285 8.50 20.54 19.08
N LEU A 286 9.57 19.77 18.97
CA LEU A 286 10.48 19.83 17.81
C LEU A 286 9.71 19.48 16.53
N TYR A 287 8.82 18.49 16.59
CA TYR A 287 8.00 18.12 15.46
C TYR A 287 7.00 19.22 15.08
N PHE A 288 6.41 19.92 16.05
CA PHE A 288 5.56 21.08 15.80
C PHE A 288 6.28 22.14 14.93
N PHE A 289 7.49 22.55 15.33
CA PHE A 289 8.26 23.53 14.56
C PHE A 289 8.64 23.01 13.16
N ARG A 290 8.94 21.72 13.05
CA ARG A 290 9.21 21.09 11.76
C ARG A 290 7.98 21.13 10.84
N LEU A 291 6.78 20.83 11.35
CA LEU A 291 5.53 20.94 10.60
C LEU A 291 5.27 22.36 10.11
N LEU A 292 5.50 23.35 10.95
CA LEU A 292 5.39 24.76 10.57
C LEU A 292 6.34 25.07 9.40
N GLY A 293 7.59 24.64 9.49
CA GLY A 293 8.58 24.82 8.41
C GLY A 293 8.22 24.13 7.10
N GLN A 294 7.42 23.07 7.14
CA GLN A 294 6.94 22.34 5.96
C GLN A 294 5.61 22.85 5.38
N SER A 295 4.99 23.86 5.99
CA SER A 295 3.63 24.31 5.64
C SER A 295 3.50 24.72 4.17
N SER A 296 4.51 25.38 3.58
CA SER A 296 4.51 25.75 2.15
C SER A 296 4.48 24.52 1.23
N SER A 297 5.33 23.52 1.52
CA SER A 297 5.38 22.27 0.76
C SER A 297 4.07 21.49 0.87
N ILE A 298 3.47 21.44 2.06
CA ILE A 298 2.17 20.82 2.31
C ILE A 298 1.06 21.52 1.51
N ILE A 299 1.04 22.84 1.48
CA ILE A 299 0.05 23.60 0.71
C ILE A 299 0.20 23.30 -0.80
N ILE A 300 1.42 23.25 -1.31
CA ILE A 300 1.70 22.93 -2.71
C ILE A 300 1.20 21.51 -3.04
N GLU A 301 1.54 20.53 -2.20
CA GLU A 301 1.14 19.14 -2.41
C GLU A 301 -0.38 18.95 -2.32
N ARG A 302 -1.06 19.59 -1.37
CA ARG A 302 -2.54 19.59 -1.32
C ARG A 302 -3.18 20.23 -2.54
N ARG A 303 -2.58 21.27 -3.12
CA ARG A 303 -3.08 21.89 -4.37
C ARG A 303 -2.89 20.94 -5.55
N ARG A 304 -1.77 20.23 -5.61
CA ARG A 304 -1.50 19.22 -6.63
C ARG A 304 -2.55 18.12 -6.60
N THR A 305 -2.83 17.56 -5.41
CA THR A 305 -3.86 16.53 -5.19
C THR A 305 -5.26 16.96 -5.67
N LYS A 306 -5.62 18.25 -5.54
CA LYS A 306 -6.95 18.75 -5.91
C LYS A 306 -7.09 19.09 -7.40
N LYS A 307 -6.02 19.04 -8.18
CA LYS A 307 -6.03 19.36 -9.61
C LYS A 307 -6.24 18.12 -10.50
N HIS A 308 -6.00 16.92 -9.98
CA HIS A 308 -6.32 15.65 -10.62
C HIS A 308 -7.76 15.24 -10.29
#